data_228b12c727afd8abadedb57e25352c19
#
_entry.id   228b12c727afd8abadedb57e25352c19
#
_cell.length_a   1.000
_cell.length_b   1.000
_cell.length_c   1.000
_cell.angle_alpha   90.00
_cell.angle_beta   90.00
_cell.angle_gamma   90.00
#
_symmetry.space_group_name_H-M   'P 1'
#
loop_
_entity.id
_entity.type
_entity.pdbx_description
1 polymer ?
#
loop_
_entity_poly.entity_id
_entity_poly.type
_entity_poly.pdbx_seq_one_letter_code
_entity_poly.pdbx_strand_id
1 'polypeptide(L)'
;MPRPEKRRMIRGSPNASYFKPAGIRMTELIEISLSMPEFEAIRLIDYEGISQTEAGSKMKISQSTLSRILSTGRKKIADAIINGKAIRIGEWNY
;
A
#
# COMPACT_ATOMS: atom_id res chain seq x y z
N MET A 1 13.39 6.38 -18.28
CA MET A 1 13.08 7.00 -17.58
C MET A 1 13.61 6.81 -16.35
N PRO A 2 14.08 7.42 -15.84
CA PRO A 2 14.62 7.27 -14.68
C PRO A 2 13.74 7.10 -13.66
N ARG A 3 13.94 6.60 -12.92
CA ARG A 3 13.18 6.50 -12.01
C ARG A 3 13.87 6.74 -10.87
N PRO A 4 13.42 7.02 -10.00
CA PRO A 4 13.90 7.37 -8.81
C PRO A 4 14.36 6.24 -8.17
N GLU A 5 15.26 5.89 -8.17
CA GLU A 5 15.62 4.83 -7.62
C GLU A 5 15.89 4.82 -6.28
N LYS A 6 16.32 5.64 -5.72
CA LYS A 6 16.60 5.66 -4.47
C LYS A 6 15.63 5.52 -3.65
N ARG A 7 14.77 5.10 -3.77
CA ARG A 7 13.76 5.09 -3.03
C ARG A 7 13.65 3.99 -2.17
N ARG A 8 12.58 3.45 -1.85
CA ARG A 8 12.30 2.38 -0.98
C ARG A 8 12.58 1.08 -1.64
N MET A 9 13.00 0.10 -0.90
CA MET A 9 13.15 -1.23 -1.42
C MET A 9 11.85 -1.95 -1.22
N ILE A 10 11.27 -2.44 -2.29
CA ILE A 10 10.02 -3.17 -2.24
C ILE A 10 10.26 -4.52 -2.85
N ARG A 11 10.08 -5.56 -2.04
CA ARG A 11 10.33 -6.90 -2.51
C ARG A 11 9.07 -7.67 -2.82
N GLY A 12 7.97 -7.29 -2.26
CA GLY A 12 6.73 -7.97 -2.51
C GLY A 12 6.07 -7.50 -3.78
N SER A 13 5.21 -8.33 -4.30
CA SER A 13 4.48 -8.02 -5.52
C SER A 13 3.06 -8.51 -5.29
N PRO A 14 2.05 -7.73 -5.58
CA PRO A 14 0.69 -8.19 -5.35
C PRO A 14 0.29 -9.23 -6.38
N ASN A 15 -0.41 -10.27 -5.93
CA ASN A 15 -0.94 -11.26 -6.84
C ASN A 15 -2.12 -10.69 -7.62
N ALA A 16 -2.77 -9.70 -7.10
CA ALA A 16 -3.84 -8.99 -7.79
C ALA A 16 -3.64 -7.53 -7.52
N SER A 17 -3.91 -6.69 -8.50
CA SER A 17 -3.70 -5.26 -8.36
C SER A 17 -5.00 -4.47 -8.29
N TYR A 18 -6.15 -5.13 -8.29
CA TYR A 18 -7.42 -4.43 -8.23
C TYR A 18 -8.42 -5.24 -7.41
N PHE A 19 -8.96 -4.62 -6.37
CA PHE A 19 -9.96 -5.25 -5.53
C PHE A 19 -11.19 -4.37 -5.55
N LYS A 20 -12.35 -4.95 -5.77
CA LYS A 20 -13.56 -4.17 -5.79
C LYS A 20 -14.69 -4.91 -5.09
N PRO A 21 -15.65 -4.19 -4.54
CA PRO A 21 -16.82 -4.83 -3.96
C PRO A 21 -17.63 -5.54 -5.02
N ALA A 22 -18.13 -6.70 -4.71
CA ALA A 22 -18.99 -7.45 -5.63
C ALA A 22 -20.32 -6.74 -5.74
N GLY A 23 -20.92 -6.80 -6.90
CA GLY A 23 -22.27 -6.29 -7.10
C GLY A 23 -22.36 -4.81 -7.40
N ILE A 24 -21.25 -4.11 -7.43
CA ILE A 24 -21.27 -2.68 -7.77
C ILE A 24 -20.63 -2.52 -9.13
N ARG A 25 -21.29 -1.78 -10.02
CA ARG A 25 -20.77 -1.61 -11.36
C ARG A 25 -19.56 -0.71 -11.35
N MET A 26 -18.64 -0.98 -12.28
CA MET A 26 -17.42 -0.19 -12.38
C MET A 26 -17.70 1.29 -12.55
N THR A 27 -18.76 1.63 -13.26
CA THR A 27 -19.06 3.04 -13.49
C THR A 27 -19.51 3.75 -12.21
N GLU A 28 -19.86 3.00 -11.18
CA GLU A 28 -20.32 3.59 -9.93
C GLU A 28 -19.30 3.47 -8.82
N LEU A 29 -18.14 2.90 -9.11
CA LEU A 29 -17.15 2.69 -8.07
C LEU A 29 -16.28 3.90 -7.87
N ILE A 30 -15.96 4.18 -6.63
CA ILE A 30 -14.94 5.15 -6.30
C ILE A 30 -13.70 4.34 -6.00
N GLU A 31 -12.57 4.74 -6.55
CA GLU A 31 -11.33 4.02 -6.39
C GLU A 31 -10.40 4.71 -5.42
N ILE A 32 -9.67 3.92 -4.66
CA ILE A 32 -8.61 4.40 -3.80
C ILE A 32 -7.33 3.81 -4.35
N SER A 33 -6.30 4.63 -4.48
CA SER A 33 -5.01 4.17 -4.97
C SER A 33 -4.11 3.83 -3.79
N LEU A 34 -3.69 2.58 -3.71
CA LEU A 34 -2.73 2.15 -2.69
C LEU A 34 -1.38 2.11 -3.37
N SER A 35 -0.43 2.89 -2.88
CA SER A 35 0.88 2.95 -3.51
C SER A 35 1.68 1.70 -3.21
N MET A 36 2.73 1.45 -3.99
CA MET A 36 3.59 0.31 -3.73
C MET A 36 4.31 0.40 -2.38
N PRO A 37 4.79 1.56 -1.94
CA PRO A 37 5.34 1.63 -0.58
C PRO A 37 4.31 1.31 0.49
N GLU A 38 3.06 1.75 0.32
CA GLU A 38 2.00 1.40 1.27
C GLU A 38 1.73 -0.10 1.26
N PHE A 39 1.69 -0.70 0.08
CA PHE A 39 1.51 -2.13 -0.05
C PHE A 39 2.64 -2.87 0.67
N GLU A 40 3.89 -2.45 0.46
CA GLU A 40 5.02 -3.15 1.07
C GLU A 40 5.02 -3.01 2.59
N ALA A 41 4.68 -1.83 3.10
CA ALA A 41 4.64 -1.65 4.54
C ALA A 41 3.58 -2.55 5.17
N ILE A 42 2.42 -2.64 4.54
CA ILE A 42 1.35 -3.49 5.03
C ILE A 42 1.74 -4.96 4.92
N ARG A 43 2.38 -5.33 3.81
CA ARG A 43 2.82 -6.70 3.62
C ARG A 43 3.80 -7.13 4.72
N LEU A 44 4.79 -6.29 4.99
CA LEU A 44 5.81 -6.66 5.96
C LEU A 44 5.29 -6.65 7.39
N ILE A 45 4.53 -5.63 7.75
CA ILE A 45 4.10 -5.49 9.13
C ILE A 45 2.82 -6.24 9.43
N ASP A 46 1.80 -6.07 8.61
CA ASP A 46 0.50 -6.63 8.92
C ASP A 46 0.35 -8.08 8.46
N TYR A 47 1.02 -8.46 7.38
CA TYR A 47 0.92 -9.83 6.91
C TYR A 47 2.08 -10.68 7.42
N GLU A 48 3.31 -10.21 7.28
CA GLU A 48 4.46 -11.00 7.72
C GLU A 48 4.69 -10.89 9.22
N GLY A 49 4.22 -9.84 9.84
CA GLY A 49 4.33 -9.70 11.29
C GLY A 49 5.67 -9.21 11.79
N ILE A 50 6.50 -8.61 10.95
CA ILE A 50 7.78 -8.12 11.44
C ILE A 50 7.61 -6.74 12.07
N SER A 51 8.60 -6.31 12.83
CA SER A 51 8.52 -5.05 13.55
C SER A 51 8.69 -3.86 12.62
N GLN A 52 8.28 -2.70 13.07
CA GLN A 52 8.45 -1.49 12.27
C GLN A 52 9.92 -1.17 12.08
N THR A 53 10.75 -1.43 13.07
CA THR A 53 12.18 -1.20 12.94
C THR A 53 12.76 -2.09 11.84
N GLU A 54 12.40 -3.35 11.84
CA GLU A 54 12.89 -4.26 10.84
C GLU A 54 12.33 -3.95 9.47
N ALA A 55 11.07 -3.59 9.39
CA ALA A 55 10.44 -3.23 8.12
C ALA A 55 11.07 -1.98 7.52
N GLY A 56 11.34 -0.97 8.35
CA GLY A 56 12.00 0.23 7.88
C GLY A 56 13.39 -0.08 7.32
N SER A 57 14.11 -0.97 8.00
CA SER A 57 15.42 -1.37 7.53
C SER A 57 15.32 -2.06 6.18
N LYS A 58 14.36 -2.97 6.02
CA LYS A 58 14.21 -3.68 4.75
C LYS A 58 13.78 -2.75 3.62
N MET A 59 12.98 -1.75 3.91
CA MET A 59 12.55 -0.79 2.89
C MET A 59 13.53 0.36 2.71
N LYS A 60 14.57 0.42 3.56
CA LYS A 60 15.59 1.46 3.51
C LYS A 60 15.00 2.84 3.71
N ILE A 61 14.13 2.97 4.68
CA ILE A 61 13.54 4.24 5.04
C ILE A 61 13.59 4.39 6.56
N SER A 62 13.44 5.61 7.04
CA SER A 62 13.44 5.86 8.47
C SER A 62 12.17 5.30 9.08
N GLN A 63 12.21 5.07 10.38
CA GLN A 63 11.05 4.53 11.05
C GLN A 63 9.89 5.51 11.03
N SER A 64 10.16 6.81 11.12
CA SER A 64 9.07 7.78 11.07
C SER A 64 8.42 7.83 9.68
N THR A 65 9.20 7.68 8.63
CA THR A 65 8.65 7.62 7.28
C THR A 65 7.78 6.36 7.13
N LEU A 66 8.28 5.23 7.62
CA LEU A 66 7.52 4.00 7.56
C LEU A 66 6.20 4.13 8.32
N SER A 67 6.25 4.73 9.50
CA SER A 67 5.05 4.89 10.30
C SER A 67 3.99 5.69 9.56
N ARG A 68 4.40 6.75 8.84
CA ARG A 68 3.45 7.51 8.07
C ARG A 68 2.89 6.74 6.90
N ILE A 69 3.75 6.02 6.18
CA ILE A 69 3.32 5.22 5.03
C ILE A 69 2.34 4.15 5.49
N LEU A 70 2.64 3.48 6.59
CA LEU A 70 1.79 2.43 7.11
C LEU A 70 0.44 2.99 7.54
N SER A 71 0.45 4.11 8.24
CA SER A 71 -0.79 4.73 8.70
C SER A 71 -1.67 5.13 7.53
N THR A 72 -1.09 5.73 6.51
CA THR A 72 -1.85 6.14 5.33
C THR A 72 -2.41 4.92 4.60
N GLY A 73 -1.60 3.89 4.45
CA GLY A 73 -2.05 2.68 3.76
C GLY A 73 -3.19 1.99 4.50
N ARG A 74 -3.06 1.90 5.82
CA ARG A 74 -4.11 1.28 6.63
C ARG A 74 -5.41 2.06 6.55
N LYS A 75 -5.32 3.40 6.55
CA LYS A 75 -6.52 4.20 6.47
C LYS A 75 -7.21 4.03 5.12
N LYS A 76 -6.44 3.90 4.05
CA LYS A 76 -7.01 3.69 2.73
C LYS A 76 -7.78 2.37 2.67
N ILE A 77 -7.21 1.33 3.24
CA ILE A 77 -7.86 0.03 3.24
C ILE A 77 -9.15 0.08 4.08
N ALA A 78 -9.07 0.73 5.23
CA ALA A 78 -10.24 0.86 6.08
C ALA A 78 -11.35 1.64 5.37
N ASP A 79 -10.98 2.72 4.69
CA ASP A 79 -11.95 3.51 3.95
C ASP A 79 -12.61 2.68 2.86
N ALA A 80 -11.84 1.88 2.15
CA ALA A 80 -12.41 1.04 1.09
C ALA A 80 -13.40 0.03 1.66
N ILE A 81 -13.04 -0.60 2.76
CA ILE A 81 -13.90 -1.61 3.35
C ILE A 81 -15.17 -0.98 3.93
N ILE A 82 -15.03 0.13 4.64
CA ILE A 82 -16.16 0.75 5.30
C ILE A 82 -17.13 1.37 4.28
N ASN A 83 -16.59 1.97 3.25
CA ASN A 83 -17.42 2.72 2.30
C ASN A 83 -17.61 2.03 0.95
N GLY A 84 -17.17 0.80 0.80
CA GLY A 84 -17.41 0.04 -0.42
C GLY A 84 -16.69 0.59 -1.64
N LYS A 85 -15.42 0.98 -1.47
CA LYS A 85 -14.64 1.53 -2.56
C LYS A 85 -13.71 0.47 -3.11
N ALA A 86 -13.26 0.66 -4.35
CA ALA A 86 -12.28 -0.24 -4.94
C ALA A 86 -10.88 0.17 -4.54
N ILE A 87 -9.96 -0.76 -4.52
CA ILE A 87 -8.56 -0.50 -4.23
C ILE A 87 -7.74 -0.86 -5.46
N ARG A 88 -7.00 0.11 -5.97
CA ARG A 88 -6.08 -0.13 -7.07
C ARG A 88 -4.68 -0.05 -6.49
N ILE A 89 -3.87 -1.09 -6.68
CA ILE A 89 -2.53 -1.17 -6.11
C ILE A 89 -1.52 -0.97 -7.21
N GLY A 90 -0.49 -0.22 -6.96
CA GLY A 90 0.59 -0.15 -7.90
C GLY A 90 1.16 1.21 -8.20
N GLU A 91 0.72 2.24 -7.48
CA GLU A 91 1.26 3.55 -7.78
C GLU A 91 2.53 3.85 -7.05
N TRP A 92 3.37 4.67 -7.67
CA TRP A 92 4.63 5.07 -7.06
C TRP A 92 4.62 6.56 -6.99
N ASN A 93 3.95 7.17 -6.14
CA ASN A 93 3.92 8.60 -6.11
C ASN A 93 4.71 9.13 -4.98
N TYR A 94 5.99 8.94 -4.94
CA TYR A 94 6.85 9.49 -3.91
C TYR A 94 8.11 10.11 -4.45
#